data_b5758486cdd9fb607efe14226b8037b7
#
_entry.id   b5758486cdd9fb607efe14226b8037b7
#
_cell.length_a   1.000
_cell.length_b   1.000
_cell.length_c   1.000
_cell.angle_alpha   90.00
_cell.angle_beta   90.00
_cell.angle_gamma   90.00
#
_symmetry.space_group_name_H-M   'P 1'
#
loop_
_entity.id
_entity.type
_entity.pdbx_description
1 polymer ?
#
loop_
_entity_poly.entity_id
_entity_poly.type
_entity_poly.pdbx_seq_one_letter_code
_entity_poly.pdbx_strand_id
1 'polypeptide(L)'
;MTRALRNIAIIAHVDHGKTTLVDQLLRQSGTFRENQQMVERVMDSNDIEKERGITILAKNCAVEYEGTHINIVDTPGHADFGGEVERVLSMVDSVLLLVDAVEGPMPQTRFVTKKALALGLKPIVVVNKIDRPGARIDWVINQTFDLFDKLGATDEQLDFPIVYASGLNGYASLTPEARDGDMRPLFEAVLEHVPVRPADPDAPLQLQITSLDFSTYVGRIGVGRITRGRIKPGQPVVMRFGPDGEVLSRKINQVLSFTGLERVQVESAEAGDIVLINGIEDVGIGATICAVDTPEALPMITVDEPTLTMNFLVNSSPLAGREGKFVTSRQIRDRLMKELNHNVALRVRDTGDETVFEVSGRGELHLTILVENMRREGYELAVSRPRVVLQEVDGVKHEPFELLTVDVEDEHQGGVMEELGRRKGEMLDMASDGRGRTRLEYKISARGLIGFQSEFLTLTRGTGLMSHIFDSYAPVKDGSVFERRNGVLISQDDGAAVAYALWKLQDRGRMFVKPGDALYEGMIIGIHSRDNDLVVNPIKGKQLTNVRASGTDEAVRLVPPIQMSLEYAVEFIDDDELVEVTPQSIRLRKRFLKEHERRRASRETE
;
A
#
# COMPACT_ATOMS: atom_id res chain seq x y z
N MET A 1 -29.03 -22.46 19.48
CA MET A 1 -28.79 -22.81 18.06
C MET A 1 -27.52 -22.07 17.67
N THR A 2 -26.54 -22.75 17.14
CA THR A 2 -25.34 -22.14 16.57
C THR A 2 -25.76 -21.27 15.40
N ARG A 3 -25.35 -20.00 15.40
CA ARG A 3 -25.61 -19.05 14.30
C ARG A 3 -24.87 -19.54 13.04
N ALA A 4 -25.54 -19.59 11.91
CA ALA A 4 -24.87 -19.91 10.65
C ALA A 4 -23.93 -18.76 10.28
N LEU A 5 -22.67 -19.08 9.99
CA LEU A 5 -21.59 -18.10 9.74
C LEU A 5 -20.94 -18.33 8.38
N ARG A 6 -20.56 -17.26 7.68
CA ARG A 6 -19.70 -17.26 6.51
C ARG A 6 -18.69 -16.13 6.63
N ASN A 7 -17.44 -16.41 6.33
CA ASN A 7 -16.38 -15.40 6.36
C ASN A 7 -15.76 -15.29 4.98
N ILE A 8 -15.88 -14.14 4.35
CA ILE A 8 -15.38 -13.88 3.00
C ILE A 8 -14.47 -12.67 2.98
N ALA A 9 -13.44 -12.70 2.14
CA ALA A 9 -12.66 -11.53 1.77
C ALA A 9 -13.00 -11.09 0.35
N ILE A 10 -13.00 -9.78 0.10
CA ILE A 10 -13.21 -9.24 -1.25
C ILE A 10 -11.88 -8.77 -1.81
N ILE A 11 -11.51 -9.33 -2.96
CA ILE A 11 -10.30 -9.00 -3.72
C ILE A 11 -10.73 -8.31 -5.02
N ALA A 12 -10.17 -7.15 -5.32
CA ALA A 12 -10.43 -6.44 -6.56
C ALA A 12 -9.23 -5.58 -6.94
N HIS A 13 -9.08 -5.34 -8.25
CA HIS A 13 -8.24 -4.23 -8.72
C HIS A 13 -8.90 -2.87 -8.40
N VAL A 14 -8.10 -1.82 -8.34
CA VAL A 14 -8.59 -0.44 -8.26
C VAL A 14 -9.60 -0.21 -9.40
N ASP A 15 -10.67 0.50 -9.10
CA ASP A 15 -11.77 0.79 -10.02
C ASP A 15 -12.59 -0.40 -10.55
N HIS A 16 -12.33 -1.65 -10.16
CA HIS A 16 -13.20 -2.79 -10.52
C HIS A 16 -14.56 -2.77 -9.82
N GLY A 17 -14.82 -1.81 -8.92
CA GLY A 17 -16.10 -1.57 -8.29
C GLY A 17 -16.30 -2.28 -6.96
N LYS A 18 -15.22 -2.59 -6.23
CA LYS A 18 -15.24 -3.23 -4.91
C LYS A 18 -16.13 -2.49 -3.91
N THR A 19 -15.86 -1.21 -3.67
CA THR A 19 -16.62 -0.38 -2.73
C THR A 19 -18.09 -0.28 -3.12
N THR A 20 -18.38 -0.09 -4.42
CA THR A 20 -19.75 -0.02 -4.93
C THR A 20 -20.52 -1.33 -4.73
N LEU A 21 -19.87 -2.48 -4.93
CA LEU A 21 -20.47 -3.78 -4.71
C LEU A 21 -20.77 -4.00 -3.22
N VAL A 22 -19.82 -3.70 -2.33
CA VAL A 22 -20.01 -3.82 -0.87
C VAL A 22 -21.14 -2.91 -0.39
N ASP A 23 -21.21 -1.68 -0.89
CA ASP A 23 -22.31 -0.75 -0.59
C ASP A 23 -23.68 -1.34 -0.98
N GLN A 24 -23.77 -2.04 -2.13
CA GLN A 24 -25.01 -2.71 -2.54
C GLN A 24 -25.33 -3.93 -1.66
N LEU A 25 -24.34 -4.73 -1.29
CA LEU A 25 -24.54 -5.85 -0.36
C LEU A 25 -25.05 -5.34 1.00
N LEU A 26 -24.46 -4.28 1.52
CA LEU A 26 -24.89 -3.66 2.77
C LEU A 26 -26.32 -3.11 2.68
N ARG A 27 -26.69 -2.44 1.60
CA ARG A 27 -28.03 -1.87 1.39
C ARG A 27 -29.10 -2.95 1.24
N GLN A 28 -28.82 -4.00 0.46
CA GLN A 28 -29.82 -4.99 0.10
C GLN A 28 -29.95 -6.15 1.08
N SER A 29 -29.00 -6.28 2.02
CA SER A 29 -29.09 -7.26 3.11
C SER A 29 -30.17 -6.96 4.16
N GLY A 30 -30.79 -5.76 4.12
CA GLY A 30 -31.73 -5.31 5.13
C GLY A 30 -31.12 -4.95 6.49
N THR A 31 -29.79 -4.90 6.57
CA THR A 31 -29.06 -4.59 7.81
C THR A 31 -29.23 -3.11 8.22
N PHE A 32 -29.54 -2.21 7.27
CA PHE A 32 -29.79 -0.80 7.51
C PHE A 32 -31.28 -0.46 7.53
N ARG A 33 -31.68 0.50 8.35
CA ARG A 33 -33.05 1.04 8.36
C ARG A 33 -33.28 1.88 7.10
N GLU A 34 -34.47 1.80 6.52
CA GLU A 34 -34.87 2.50 5.25
C GLU A 34 -34.58 4.01 5.23
N ASN A 35 -34.44 4.66 6.39
CA ASN A 35 -34.21 6.11 6.53
C ASN A 35 -32.77 6.49 6.88
N GLN A 36 -31.82 5.55 6.91
CA GLN A 36 -30.44 5.84 7.22
C GLN A 36 -29.74 6.29 5.93
N GLN A 37 -29.40 7.58 5.82
CA GLN A 37 -28.61 8.10 4.71
C GLN A 37 -27.20 7.50 4.79
N MET A 38 -26.89 6.57 3.91
CA MET A 38 -25.53 6.07 3.75
C MET A 38 -24.72 7.08 2.92
N VAL A 39 -23.57 7.46 3.46
CA VAL A 39 -22.56 8.19 2.68
C VAL A 39 -22.04 7.23 1.61
N GLU A 40 -21.94 7.66 0.36
CA GLU A 40 -21.31 6.86 -0.69
C GLU A 40 -19.86 6.53 -0.32
N ARG A 41 -19.38 5.33 -0.66
CA ARG A 41 -18.05 4.82 -0.33
C ARG A 41 -17.81 4.69 1.19
N VAL A 42 -18.73 4.06 1.86
CA VAL A 42 -18.72 3.90 3.33
C VAL A 42 -17.47 3.17 3.83
N MET A 43 -16.88 2.28 3.04
CA MET A 43 -15.66 1.56 3.39
C MET A 43 -14.38 2.40 3.25
N ASP A 44 -14.36 3.46 2.45
CA ASP A 44 -13.19 4.32 2.26
C ASP A 44 -13.18 5.45 3.31
N SER A 45 -12.77 5.17 4.53
CA SER A 45 -12.78 6.15 5.64
C SER A 45 -11.50 6.97 5.76
N ASN A 46 -10.37 6.52 5.20
CA ASN A 46 -9.08 7.19 5.26
C ASN A 46 -8.93 8.18 4.08
N ASP A 47 -8.54 9.42 4.36
CA ASP A 47 -8.36 10.45 3.33
C ASP A 47 -7.30 10.07 2.29
N ILE A 48 -6.23 9.38 2.69
CA ILE A 48 -5.19 8.89 1.77
C ILE A 48 -5.74 7.81 0.84
N GLU A 49 -6.59 6.91 1.35
CA GLU A 49 -7.26 5.89 0.53
C GLU A 49 -8.17 6.53 -0.52
N LYS A 50 -8.95 7.55 -0.12
CA LYS A 50 -9.83 8.31 -1.03
C LYS A 50 -9.06 9.06 -2.12
N GLU A 51 -7.97 9.73 -1.73
CA GLU A 51 -7.14 10.51 -2.65
C GLU A 51 -6.44 9.62 -3.67
N ARG A 52 -6.01 8.42 -3.25
CA ARG A 52 -5.24 7.47 -4.09
C ARG A 52 -6.09 6.41 -4.77
N GLY A 53 -7.34 6.25 -4.35
CA GLY A 53 -8.25 5.22 -4.85
C GLY A 53 -7.84 3.79 -4.49
N ILE A 54 -7.01 3.58 -3.46
CA ILE A 54 -6.52 2.27 -3.03
C ILE A 54 -6.93 1.97 -1.60
N THR A 55 -7.21 0.70 -1.28
CA THR A 55 -7.37 0.23 0.09
C THR A 55 -5.98 -0.02 0.71
N ILE A 56 -5.70 0.61 1.84
CA ILE A 56 -4.43 0.50 2.58
C ILE A 56 -4.61 -0.44 3.77
N LEU A 57 -5.68 -0.24 4.54
CA LEU A 57 -6.01 -1.02 5.73
C LEU A 57 -7.23 -1.89 5.47
N ALA A 58 -7.16 -3.13 5.93
CA ALA A 58 -8.31 -4.03 5.91
C ALA A 58 -9.44 -3.50 6.78
N LYS A 59 -10.67 -3.63 6.31
CA LYS A 59 -11.88 -3.23 7.04
C LYS A 59 -12.85 -4.38 7.09
N ASN A 60 -13.56 -4.47 8.20
CA ASN A 60 -14.54 -5.51 8.42
C ASN A 60 -15.95 -4.91 8.43
N CYS A 61 -16.87 -5.60 7.79
CA CYS A 61 -18.30 -5.37 7.93
C CYS A 61 -19.03 -6.72 7.97
N ALA A 62 -20.29 -6.72 8.35
CA ALA A 62 -21.08 -7.94 8.35
C ALA A 62 -22.51 -7.66 7.93
N VAL A 63 -23.13 -8.63 7.25
CA VAL A 63 -24.52 -8.60 6.82
C VAL A 63 -25.25 -9.85 7.30
N GLU A 64 -26.56 -9.71 7.49
CA GLU A 64 -27.44 -10.85 7.76
C GLU A 64 -28.22 -11.18 6.50
N TYR A 65 -28.18 -12.43 6.07
CA TYR A 65 -28.97 -12.91 4.96
C TYR A 65 -29.53 -14.29 5.26
N GLU A 66 -30.85 -14.46 5.22
CA GLU A 66 -31.57 -15.72 5.51
C GLU A 66 -31.12 -16.42 6.82
N GLY A 67 -30.90 -15.63 7.87
CA GLY A 67 -30.47 -16.13 9.19
C GLY A 67 -29.00 -16.54 9.26
N THR A 68 -28.22 -16.30 8.19
CA THR A 68 -26.77 -16.48 8.16
C THR A 68 -26.07 -15.15 8.33
N HIS A 69 -25.10 -15.10 9.24
CA HIS A 69 -24.22 -13.98 9.42
C HIS A 69 -23.01 -14.09 8.47
N ILE A 70 -22.85 -13.12 7.60
CA ILE A 70 -21.77 -13.08 6.62
C ILE A 70 -20.81 -11.97 6.99
N ASN A 71 -19.63 -12.34 7.49
CA ASN A 71 -18.53 -11.40 7.69
C ASN A 71 -17.84 -11.13 6.35
N ILE A 72 -17.68 -9.86 6.01
CA ILE A 72 -17.04 -9.38 4.80
C ILE A 72 -15.80 -8.60 5.19
N VAL A 73 -14.63 -9.05 4.75
CA VAL A 73 -13.36 -8.38 5.00
C VAL A 73 -12.85 -7.76 3.71
N ASP A 74 -12.72 -6.44 3.73
CA ASP A 74 -12.11 -5.69 2.62
C ASP A 74 -10.60 -5.83 2.67
N THR A 75 -9.97 -6.25 1.58
CA THR A 75 -8.52 -6.50 1.52
C THR A 75 -7.80 -5.44 0.69
N PRO A 76 -6.61 -4.99 1.11
CA PRO A 76 -5.73 -4.23 0.23
C PRO A 76 -5.41 -5.01 -1.05
N GLY A 77 -5.39 -4.31 -2.19
CA GLY A 77 -5.04 -4.93 -3.48
C GLY A 77 -3.55 -4.88 -3.81
N HIS A 78 -2.80 -3.99 -3.18
CA HIS A 78 -1.39 -3.73 -3.51
C HIS A 78 -0.44 -4.64 -2.72
N ALA A 79 0.59 -5.16 -3.41
CA ALA A 79 1.57 -6.09 -2.81
C ALA A 79 2.36 -5.49 -1.63
N ASP A 80 2.56 -4.17 -1.61
CA ASP A 80 3.24 -3.47 -0.52
C ASP A 80 2.52 -3.62 0.83
N PHE A 81 1.22 -3.93 0.81
CA PHE A 81 0.41 -4.23 2.00
C PHE A 81 0.22 -5.73 2.22
N GLY A 82 1.13 -6.54 1.69
CA GLY A 82 1.07 -8.00 1.77
C GLY A 82 0.90 -8.54 3.18
N GLY A 83 1.48 -7.90 4.18
CA GLY A 83 1.30 -8.28 5.57
C GLY A 83 -0.13 -8.15 6.08
N GLU A 84 -0.89 -7.14 5.62
CA GLU A 84 -2.33 -7.02 5.88
C GLU A 84 -3.11 -8.12 5.18
N VAL A 85 -2.80 -8.36 3.91
CA VAL A 85 -3.46 -9.38 3.09
C VAL A 85 -3.33 -10.77 3.71
N GLU A 86 -2.12 -11.18 4.10
CA GLU A 86 -1.87 -12.49 4.70
C GLU A 86 -2.66 -12.71 5.99
N ARG A 87 -2.74 -11.68 6.82
CA ARG A 87 -3.51 -11.71 8.07
C ARG A 87 -5.01 -11.81 7.83
N VAL A 88 -5.54 -11.01 6.89
CA VAL A 88 -6.96 -11.04 6.53
C VAL A 88 -7.35 -12.40 5.98
N LEU A 89 -6.57 -12.93 5.04
CA LEU A 89 -6.87 -14.21 4.41
C LEU A 89 -6.86 -15.39 5.42
N SER A 90 -6.13 -15.27 6.54
CA SER A 90 -6.16 -16.29 7.59
C SER A 90 -7.51 -16.36 8.35
N MET A 91 -8.29 -15.26 8.35
CA MET A 91 -9.58 -15.18 9.04
C MET A 91 -10.76 -15.68 8.22
N VAL A 92 -10.63 -15.78 6.90
CA VAL A 92 -11.76 -16.06 6.00
C VAL A 92 -11.79 -17.49 5.51
N ASP A 93 -12.91 -17.90 4.94
CA ASP A 93 -13.17 -19.24 4.44
C ASP A 93 -13.15 -19.30 2.91
N SER A 94 -13.37 -18.17 2.25
CA SER A 94 -13.37 -18.00 0.80
C SER A 94 -13.07 -16.56 0.43
N VAL A 95 -12.85 -16.32 -0.86
CA VAL A 95 -12.61 -14.99 -1.43
C VAL A 95 -13.58 -14.71 -2.58
N LEU A 96 -14.12 -13.50 -2.65
CA LEU A 96 -14.78 -12.97 -3.82
C LEU A 96 -13.75 -12.22 -4.66
N LEU A 97 -13.40 -12.77 -5.82
CA LEU A 97 -12.53 -12.11 -6.78
C LEU A 97 -13.36 -11.30 -7.76
N LEU A 98 -13.31 -9.97 -7.63
CA LEU A 98 -13.99 -9.04 -8.53
C LEU A 98 -13.13 -8.79 -9.77
N VAL A 99 -13.71 -9.02 -10.94
CA VAL A 99 -13.06 -8.80 -12.24
C VAL A 99 -13.96 -7.93 -13.10
N ASP A 100 -13.42 -6.86 -13.69
CA ASP A 100 -14.15 -5.99 -14.63
C ASP A 100 -14.43 -6.75 -15.94
N ALA A 101 -15.68 -6.70 -16.43
CA ALA A 101 -16.12 -7.39 -17.64
C ALA A 101 -15.44 -6.90 -18.93
N VAL A 102 -14.82 -5.73 -18.92
CA VAL A 102 -14.10 -5.14 -20.06
C VAL A 102 -12.60 -5.37 -19.97
N GLU A 103 -12.03 -5.12 -18.78
CA GLU A 103 -10.58 -5.11 -18.57
C GLU A 103 -10.01 -6.50 -18.25
N GLY A 104 -10.81 -7.35 -17.60
CA GLY A 104 -10.36 -8.66 -17.15
C GLY A 104 -9.50 -8.60 -15.87
N PRO A 105 -8.82 -9.71 -15.52
CA PRO A 105 -7.97 -9.75 -14.33
C PRO A 105 -6.72 -8.89 -14.53
N MET A 106 -6.56 -7.89 -13.65
CA MET A 106 -5.48 -6.91 -13.72
C MET A 106 -4.28 -7.32 -12.86
N PRO A 107 -3.06 -6.78 -13.14
CA PRO A 107 -1.83 -7.19 -12.48
C PRO A 107 -1.86 -7.15 -10.94
N GLN A 108 -2.50 -6.14 -10.34
CA GLN A 108 -2.51 -5.98 -8.88
C GLN A 108 -3.27 -7.08 -8.14
N THR A 109 -4.30 -7.67 -8.74
CA THR A 109 -5.06 -8.77 -8.10
C THR A 109 -4.26 -10.07 -8.01
N ARG A 110 -3.20 -10.20 -8.82
CA ARG A 110 -2.37 -11.41 -8.90
C ARG A 110 -1.75 -11.79 -7.55
N PHE A 111 -1.22 -10.81 -6.81
CA PHE A 111 -0.59 -11.07 -5.51
C PHE A 111 -1.58 -11.65 -4.49
N VAL A 112 -2.73 -10.97 -4.29
CA VAL A 112 -3.73 -11.39 -3.31
C VAL A 112 -4.33 -12.73 -3.69
N THR A 113 -4.59 -12.94 -4.99
CA THR A 113 -5.08 -14.23 -5.53
C THR A 113 -4.08 -15.34 -5.29
N LYS A 114 -2.77 -15.13 -5.56
CA LYS A 114 -1.71 -16.12 -5.29
C LYS A 114 -1.70 -16.54 -3.82
N LYS A 115 -1.78 -15.57 -2.90
CA LYS A 115 -1.80 -15.86 -1.45
C LYS A 115 -3.09 -16.60 -1.03
N ALA A 116 -4.24 -16.23 -1.58
CA ALA A 116 -5.50 -16.90 -1.30
C ALA A 116 -5.49 -18.37 -1.77
N LEU A 117 -5.01 -18.62 -2.99
CA LEU A 117 -4.89 -19.97 -3.55
C LEU A 117 -3.90 -20.83 -2.75
N ALA A 118 -2.75 -20.26 -2.35
CA ALA A 118 -1.74 -20.95 -1.53
C ALA A 118 -2.27 -21.34 -0.13
N LEU A 119 -3.24 -20.60 0.42
CA LEU A 119 -3.93 -20.93 1.67
C LEU A 119 -5.07 -21.95 1.47
N GLY A 120 -5.28 -22.46 0.26
CA GLY A 120 -6.32 -23.42 -0.06
C GLY A 120 -7.73 -22.82 -0.09
N LEU A 121 -7.86 -21.49 -0.15
CA LEU A 121 -9.17 -20.84 -0.26
C LEU A 121 -9.76 -21.09 -1.64
N LYS A 122 -11.09 -21.36 -1.69
CA LYS A 122 -11.82 -21.52 -2.94
C LYS A 122 -12.41 -20.19 -3.35
N PRO A 123 -12.02 -19.61 -4.50
CA PRO A 123 -12.53 -18.33 -4.94
C PRO A 123 -13.93 -18.45 -5.57
N ILE A 124 -14.73 -17.41 -5.39
CA ILE A 124 -15.93 -17.12 -6.18
C ILE A 124 -15.56 -15.96 -7.10
N VAL A 125 -15.68 -16.13 -8.40
CA VAL A 125 -15.36 -15.06 -9.37
C VAL A 125 -16.61 -14.24 -9.64
N VAL A 126 -16.51 -12.92 -9.41
CA VAL A 126 -17.60 -11.98 -9.69
C VAL A 126 -17.19 -11.11 -10.88
N VAL A 127 -17.77 -11.40 -12.05
CA VAL A 127 -17.59 -10.58 -13.26
C VAL A 127 -18.48 -9.36 -13.13
N ASN A 128 -17.89 -8.23 -12.78
CA ASN A 128 -18.60 -6.98 -12.50
C ASN A 128 -18.64 -6.05 -13.72
N LYS A 129 -19.57 -5.09 -13.71
CA LYS A 129 -19.80 -4.13 -14.79
C LYS A 129 -20.19 -4.75 -16.12
N ILE A 130 -20.98 -5.83 -16.09
CA ILE A 130 -21.50 -6.50 -17.30
C ILE A 130 -22.43 -5.61 -18.12
N ASP A 131 -22.90 -4.51 -17.55
CA ASP A 131 -23.71 -3.46 -18.17
C ASP A 131 -22.89 -2.53 -19.09
N ARG A 132 -21.54 -2.53 -18.99
CA ARG A 132 -20.69 -1.64 -19.79
C ARG A 132 -20.67 -2.03 -21.27
N PRO A 133 -20.70 -1.03 -22.19
CA PRO A 133 -20.43 -1.28 -23.60
C PRO A 133 -19.03 -1.88 -23.78
N GLY A 134 -18.93 -2.96 -24.56
CA GLY A 134 -17.65 -3.62 -24.80
C GLY A 134 -17.29 -4.72 -23.78
N ALA A 135 -18.19 -5.10 -22.87
CA ALA A 135 -18.02 -6.28 -22.03
C ALA A 135 -17.71 -7.53 -22.88
N ARG A 136 -16.70 -8.30 -22.47
CA ARG A 136 -16.19 -9.51 -23.15
C ARG A 136 -16.10 -10.68 -22.16
N ILE A 137 -17.24 -11.06 -21.65
CA ILE A 137 -17.41 -11.96 -20.51
C ILE A 137 -16.61 -13.26 -20.69
N ASP A 138 -16.78 -13.95 -21.82
CA ASP A 138 -16.08 -15.23 -22.09
C ASP A 138 -14.55 -15.06 -22.08
N TRP A 139 -14.05 -13.96 -22.64
CA TRP A 139 -12.62 -13.66 -22.63
C TRP A 139 -12.13 -13.41 -21.20
N VAL A 140 -12.90 -12.68 -20.38
CA VAL A 140 -12.54 -12.38 -18.98
C VAL A 140 -12.49 -13.67 -18.16
N ILE A 141 -13.44 -14.59 -18.36
CA ILE A 141 -13.46 -15.89 -17.68
C ILE A 141 -12.21 -16.70 -18.05
N ASN A 142 -11.90 -16.81 -19.35
CA ASN A 142 -10.72 -17.52 -19.83
C ASN A 142 -9.43 -16.91 -19.26
N GLN A 143 -9.29 -15.57 -19.26
CA GLN A 143 -8.14 -14.90 -18.66
C GLN A 143 -8.02 -15.12 -17.15
N THR A 144 -9.15 -15.25 -16.45
CA THR A 144 -9.16 -15.55 -15.01
C THR A 144 -8.76 -16.99 -14.76
N PHE A 145 -9.22 -17.92 -15.60
CA PHE A 145 -8.79 -19.32 -15.55
C PHE A 145 -7.29 -19.45 -15.80
N ASP A 146 -6.77 -18.84 -16.87
CA ASP A 146 -5.33 -18.82 -17.19
C ASP A 146 -4.50 -18.20 -16.05
N LEU A 147 -5.03 -17.17 -15.39
CA LEU A 147 -4.38 -16.57 -14.24
C LEU A 147 -4.27 -17.58 -13.07
N PHE A 148 -5.34 -18.29 -12.74
CA PHE A 148 -5.36 -19.25 -11.64
C PHE A 148 -4.43 -20.43 -11.93
N ASP A 149 -4.44 -20.96 -13.15
CA ASP A 149 -3.52 -22.03 -13.58
C ASP A 149 -2.06 -21.60 -13.45
N LYS A 150 -1.70 -20.42 -13.97
CA LYS A 150 -0.34 -19.83 -13.82
C LYS A 150 0.05 -19.59 -12.36
N LEU A 151 -0.90 -19.38 -11.45
CA LEU A 151 -0.65 -19.20 -10.02
C LEU A 151 -0.58 -20.52 -9.24
N GLY A 152 -0.76 -21.65 -9.91
CA GLY A 152 -0.67 -22.99 -9.32
C GLY A 152 -1.92 -23.39 -8.56
N ALA A 153 -3.10 -22.97 -9.02
CA ALA A 153 -4.38 -23.41 -8.47
C ALA A 153 -4.58 -24.92 -8.60
N THR A 154 -5.26 -25.51 -7.63
CA THR A 154 -5.69 -26.92 -7.71
C THR A 154 -6.90 -27.07 -8.64
N ASP A 155 -7.18 -28.28 -9.11
CA ASP A 155 -8.35 -28.57 -9.95
C ASP A 155 -9.66 -28.09 -9.29
N GLU A 156 -9.77 -28.23 -7.96
CA GLU A 156 -10.93 -27.73 -7.20
C GLU A 156 -11.03 -26.19 -7.16
N GLN A 157 -9.91 -25.49 -7.27
CA GLN A 157 -9.87 -24.03 -7.32
C GLN A 157 -10.07 -23.51 -8.75
N LEU A 158 -9.74 -24.30 -9.77
CA LEU A 158 -10.02 -24.01 -11.17
C LEU A 158 -11.51 -24.19 -11.52
N ASP A 159 -12.25 -25.04 -10.78
CA ASP A 159 -13.70 -25.19 -10.89
C ASP A 159 -14.42 -24.13 -10.03
N PHE A 160 -14.15 -22.87 -10.29
CA PHE A 160 -14.70 -21.76 -9.52
C PHE A 160 -16.11 -21.37 -9.97
N PRO A 161 -17.03 -21.08 -9.04
CA PRO A 161 -18.34 -20.53 -9.37
C PRO A 161 -18.22 -19.09 -9.89
N ILE A 162 -19.08 -18.75 -10.85
CA ILE A 162 -19.11 -17.44 -11.50
C ILE A 162 -20.43 -16.75 -11.20
N VAL A 163 -20.35 -15.49 -10.78
CA VAL A 163 -21.49 -14.58 -10.61
C VAL A 163 -21.28 -13.36 -11.50
N TYR A 164 -22.29 -12.97 -12.25
CA TYR A 164 -22.27 -11.78 -13.09
C TYR A 164 -22.94 -10.64 -12.34
N ALA A 165 -22.34 -9.46 -12.33
CA ALA A 165 -22.86 -8.36 -11.54
C ALA A 165 -22.74 -6.99 -12.22
N SER A 166 -23.61 -6.08 -11.83
CA SER A 166 -23.45 -4.64 -12.00
C SER A 166 -23.58 -3.97 -10.62
N GLY A 167 -22.45 -3.74 -9.97
CA GLY A 167 -22.42 -3.06 -8.68
C GLY A 167 -23.05 -1.66 -8.75
N LEU A 168 -22.89 -0.95 -9.87
CA LEU A 168 -23.50 0.37 -10.07
C LEU A 168 -25.03 0.31 -10.08
N ASN A 169 -25.60 -0.66 -10.82
CA ASN A 169 -27.05 -0.82 -10.97
C ASN A 169 -27.66 -1.70 -9.87
N GLY A 170 -26.84 -2.31 -9.00
CA GLY A 170 -27.28 -3.04 -7.82
C GLY A 170 -27.91 -4.41 -8.09
N TYR A 171 -27.47 -5.13 -9.13
CA TYR A 171 -27.95 -6.49 -9.43
C TYR A 171 -26.82 -7.50 -9.66
N ALA A 172 -27.12 -8.76 -9.43
CA ALA A 172 -26.29 -9.90 -9.73
C ALA A 172 -27.12 -11.01 -10.41
N SER A 173 -26.46 -11.92 -11.12
CA SER A 173 -27.10 -13.03 -11.82
C SER A 173 -26.12 -14.20 -11.98
N LEU A 174 -26.65 -15.40 -12.19
CA LEU A 174 -25.90 -16.59 -12.61
C LEU A 174 -25.78 -16.71 -14.13
N THR A 175 -26.41 -15.80 -14.89
CA THR A 175 -26.35 -15.76 -16.36
C THR A 175 -25.87 -14.41 -16.85
N PRO A 176 -25.02 -14.36 -17.91
CA PRO A 176 -24.40 -13.14 -18.39
C PRO A 176 -25.36 -12.17 -19.10
N GLU A 177 -26.55 -12.62 -19.48
CA GLU A 177 -27.53 -11.83 -20.22
C GLU A 177 -28.42 -10.94 -19.35
N ALA A 178 -28.48 -11.22 -18.03
CA ALA A 178 -29.29 -10.43 -17.10
C ALA A 178 -28.87 -8.94 -17.07
N ARG A 179 -29.88 -8.07 -16.99
CA ARG A 179 -29.65 -6.62 -16.95
C ARG A 179 -30.45 -5.92 -15.83
N ASP A 180 -31.15 -6.68 -15.03
CA ASP A 180 -31.96 -6.21 -13.89
C ASP A 180 -31.98 -7.26 -12.79
N GLY A 181 -32.56 -6.92 -11.64
CA GLY A 181 -32.67 -7.79 -10.49
C GLY A 181 -32.11 -7.13 -9.23
N ASP A 182 -31.60 -7.95 -8.32
CA ASP A 182 -31.00 -7.55 -7.06
C ASP A 182 -29.74 -8.39 -6.76
N MET A 183 -29.15 -8.22 -5.56
CA MET A 183 -27.92 -8.92 -5.16
C MET A 183 -28.17 -10.33 -4.60
N ARG A 184 -29.40 -10.83 -4.55
CA ARG A 184 -29.71 -12.18 -4.02
C ARG A 184 -28.87 -13.28 -4.66
N PRO A 185 -28.68 -13.36 -5.98
CA PRO A 185 -27.85 -14.43 -6.57
C PRO A 185 -26.40 -14.45 -6.05
N LEU A 186 -25.84 -13.31 -5.67
CA LEU A 186 -24.51 -13.25 -5.06
C LEU A 186 -24.54 -13.75 -3.61
N PHE A 187 -25.57 -13.39 -2.82
CA PHE A 187 -25.73 -13.93 -1.47
C PHE A 187 -25.93 -15.45 -1.49
N GLU A 188 -26.78 -15.95 -2.39
CA GLU A 188 -27.02 -17.39 -2.55
C GLU A 188 -25.73 -18.13 -2.94
N ALA A 189 -24.95 -17.59 -3.88
CA ALA A 189 -23.64 -18.14 -4.24
C ALA A 189 -22.67 -18.18 -3.04
N VAL A 190 -22.68 -17.17 -2.18
CA VAL A 190 -21.90 -17.18 -0.94
C VAL A 190 -22.37 -18.27 0.01
N LEU A 191 -23.68 -18.44 0.20
CA LEU A 191 -24.23 -19.49 1.07
C LEU A 191 -23.94 -20.90 0.56
N GLU A 192 -23.97 -21.11 -0.76
CA GLU A 192 -23.77 -22.40 -1.41
C GLU A 192 -22.30 -22.81 -1.49
N HIS A 193 -21.41 -21.87 -1.89
CA HIS A 193 -20.04 -22.21 -2.26
C HIS A 193 -19.00 -21.89 -1.18
N VAL A 194 -19.29 -21.01 -0.22
CA VAL A 194 -18.35 -20.75 0.89
C VAL A 194 -18.41 -21.89 1.90
N PRO A 195 -17.33 -22.64 2.10
CA PRO A 195 -17.33 -23.77 3.02
C PRO A 195 -17.56 -23.31 4.47
N VAL A 196 -18.34 -24.10 5.21
CA VAL A 196 -18.42 -23.97 6.67
C VAL A 196 -17.25 -24.76 7.25
N ARG A 197 -16.26 -24.08 7.78
CA ARG A 197 -15.20 -24.80 8.51
C ARG A 197 -15.77 -25.43 9.77
N PRO A 198 -15.45 -26.70 10.05
CA PRO A 198 -15.83 -27.32 11.30
C PRO A 198 -15.31 -26.48 12.48
N ALA A 199 -16.21 -26.01 13.30
CA ALA A 199 -15.91 -25.20 14.46
C ALA A 199 -16.60 -25.81 15.68
N ASP A 200 -15.83 -26.10 16.75
CA ASP A 200 -16.38 -26.68 17.98
C ASP A 200 -16.58 -25.57 19.03
N PRO A 201 -17.83 -25.12 19.25
CA PRO A 201 -18.12 -24.09 20.23
C PRO A 201 -18.00 -24.57 21.68
N ASP A 202 -17.97 -25.87 21.93
CA ASP A 202 -17.88 -26.44 23.29
C ASP A 202 -16.44 -26.81 23.69
N ALA A 203 -15.49 -26.71 22.74
CA ALA A 203 -14.07 -26.86 23.02
C ALA A 203 -13.49 -25.69 23.84
N PRO A 204 -12.32 -25.83 24.43
CA PRO A 204 -11.61 -24.72 25.08
C PRO A 204 -11.36 -23.56 24.13
N LEU A 205 -11.57 -22.30 24.60
CA LEU A 205 -11.41 -21.09 23.80
C LEU A 205 -10.02 -21.01 23.14
N GLN A 206 -10.03 -20.67 21.85
CA GLN A 206 -8.84 -20.29 21.08
C GLN A 206 -9.23 -19.23 20.06
N LEU A 207 -8.68 -18.02 20.21
CA LEU A 207 -8.91 -16.85 19.36
C LEU A 207 -7.56 -16.25 18.98
N GLN A 208 -7.23 -16.20 17.71
CA GLN A 208 -6.00 -15.54 17.24
C GLN A 208 -6.28 -14.11 16.79
N ILE A 209 -5.48 -13.18 17.32
CA ILE A 209 -5.55 -11.76 16.96
C ILE A 209 -4.78 -11.53 15.65
N THR A 210 -5.47 -11.05 14.66
CA THR A 210 -4.94 -10.82 13.30
C THR A 210 -4.78 -9.36 12.96
N SER A 211 -5.58 -8.48 13.59
CA SER A 211 -5.52 -7.04 13.40
C SER A 211 -5.71 -6.31 14.73
N LEU A 212 -5.21 -5.10 14.79
CA LEU A 212 -5.38 -4.22 15.95
C LEU A 212 -6.08 -2.94 15.52
N ASP A 213 -6.91 -2.44 16.42
CA ASP A 213 -7.53 -1.14 16.34
C ASP A 213 -7.36 -0.38 17.66
N PHE A 214 -7.72 0.87 17.69
CA PHE A 214 -7.58 1.71 18.87
C PHE A 214 -8.77 2.63 19.06
N SER A 215 -9.24 2.71 20.28
CA SER A 215 -10.25 3.68 20.68
C SER A 215 -9.73 4.50 21.86
N THR A 216 -9.99 5.82 21.85
CA THR A 216 -9.63 6.71 22.95
C THR A 216 -10.36 6.37 24.27
N TYR A 217 -11.47 5.61 24.20
CA TYR A 217 -12.27 5.23 25.36
C TYR A 217 -11.86 3.89 25.97
N VAL A 218 -11.57 2.88 25.12
CA VAL A 218 -11.34 1.50 25.55
C VAL A 218 -9.91 1.02 25.33
N GLY A 219 -9.05 1.86 24.76
CA GLY A 219 -7.67 1.55 24.45
C GLY A 219 -7.53 0.64 23.24
N ARG A 220 -6.62 -0.33 23.30
CA ARG A 220 -6.37 -1.30 22.23
C ARG A 220 -7.54 -2.27 22.07
N ILE A 221 -7.86 -2.55 20.82
CA ILE A 221 -8.89 -3.51 20.42
C ILE A 221 -8.22 -4.55 19.53
N GLY A 222 -8.27 -5.81 19.97
CA GLY A 222 -7.83 -6.94 19.14
C GLY A 222 -8.97 -7.43 18.26
N VAL A 223 -8.71 -7.60 16.96
CA VAL A 223 -9.65 -8.21 16.01
C VAL A 223 -9.12 -9.56 15.61
N GLY A 224 -9.97 -10.58 15.64
CA GLY A 224 -9.54 -11.93 15.29
C GLY A 224 -10.68 -12.89 15.11
N ARG A 225 -10.35 -14.09 14.63
CA ARG A 225 -11.29 -15.19 14.46
C ARG A 225 -11.21 -16.15 15.64
N ILE A 226 -12.36 -16.54 16.16
CA ILE A 226 -12.47 -17.63 17.14
C ILE A 226 -12.31 -18.95 16.38
N THR A 227 -11.22 -19.66 16.62
CA THR A 227 -10.95 -20.95 15.98
C THR A 227 -11.78 -22.05 16.63
N ARG A 228 -11.92 -22.03 17.98
CA ARG A 228 -12.74 -22.96 18.76
C ARG A 228 -13.20 -22.32 20.05
N GLY A 229 -14.24 -22.88 20.64
CA GLY A 229 -14.78 -22.44 21.93
C GLY A 229 -15.72 -21.24 21.83
N ARG A 230 -15.99 -20.65 22.99
CA ARG A 230 -16.84 -19.45 23.16
C ARG A 230 -16.12 -18.40 23.97
N ILE A 231 -16.41 -17.13 23.66
CA ILE A 231 -15.89 -15.97 24.40
C ILE A 231 -17.05 -15.12 24.93
N LYS A 232 -16.88 -14.57 26.15
CA LYS A 232 -17.86 -13.69 26.79
C LYS A 232 -17.19 -12.48 27.45
N PRO A 233 -17.91 -11.35 27.57
CA PRO A 233 -17.43 -10.23 28.37
C PRO A 233 -17.13 -10.65 29.80
N GLY A 234 -16.06 -10.09 30.38
CA GLY A 234 -15.64 -10.39 31.75
C GLY A 234 -14.93 -11.74 31.96
N GLN A 235 -14.72 -12.52 30.90
CA GLN A 235 -14.08 -13.84 30.96
C GLN A 235 -12.59 -13.72 31.29
N PRO A 236 -12.06 -14.50 32.27
CA PRO A 236 -10.64 -14.68 32.47
C PRO A 236 -10.07 -15.54 31.34
N VAL A 237 -8.92 -15.12 30.80
CA VAL A 237 -8.23 -15.78 29.68
C VAL A 237 -6.74 -15.76 29.89
N VAL A 238 -6.01 -16.51 29.09
CA VAL A 238 -4.57 -16.39 28.96
C VAL A 238 -4.22 -15.96 27.52
N MET A 239 -3.18 -15.17 27.40
CA MET A 239 -2.63 -14.71 26.13
C MET A 239 -1.24 -15.29 25.93
N ARG A 240 -0.94 -15.76 24.71
CA ARG A 240 0.37 -16.27 24.33
C ARG A 240 0.75 -15.83 22.91
N PHE A 241 2.02 -15.59 22.68
CA PHE A 241 2.61 -15.34 21.36
C PHE A 241 3.28 -16.61 20.83
N GLY A 242 2.52 -17.43 20.11
CA GLY A 242 2.96 -18.73 19.62
C GLY A 242 3.01 -19.84 20.69
N PRO A 243 3.27 -21.11 20.26
CA PRO A 243 3.27 -22.27 21.15
C PRO A 243 4.30 -22.20 22.27
N ASP A 244 5.44 -21.55 22.03
CA ASP A 244 6.54 -21.43 22.99
C ASP A 244 6.53 -20.12 23.80
N GLY A 245 5.53 -19.24 23.53
CA GLY A 245 5.42 -17.95 24.19
C GLY A 245 5.04 -18.04 25.67
N GLU A 246 5.33 -16.99 26.43
CA GLU A 246 4.94 -16.87 27.83
C GLU A 246 3.42 -16.88 27.99
N VAL A 247 2.93 -17.48 29.07
CA VAL A 247 1.50 -17.52 29.44
C VAL A 247 1.17 -16.29 30.27
N LEU A 248 0.44 -15.35 29.68
CA LEU A 248 0.07 -14.09 30.33
C LEU A 248 -1.40 -14.11 30.71
N SER A 249 -1.71 -14.08 32.03
CA SER A 249 -3.10 -14.02 32.52
C SER A 249 -3.72 -12.66 32.21
N ARG A 250 -4.90 -12.66 31.59
CA ARG A 250 -5.62 -11.45 31.16
C ARG A 250 -7.13 -11.60 31.40
N LYS A 251 -7.88 -10.53 31.19
CA LYS A 251 -9.34 -10.52 31.30
C LYS A 251 -9.93 -9.72 30.14
N ILE A 252 -10.95 -10.26 29.53
CA ILE A 252 -11.74 -9.59 28.50
C ILE A 252 -12.71 -8.62 29.16
N ASN A 253 -12.76 -7.36 28.72
CA ASN A 253 -13.77 -6.43 29.17
C ASN A 253 -15.04 -6.55 28.34
N GLN A 254 -14.92 -6.37 27.01
CA GLN A 254 -16.03 -6.42 26.08
C GLN A 254 -15.71 -7.33 24.91
N VAL A 255 -16.74 -7.92 24.36
CA VAL A 255 -16.72 -8.64 23.08
C VAL A 255 -17.69 -7.93 22.15
N LEU A 256 -17.22 -7.55 20.95
CA LEU A 256 -18.03 -6.88 19.94
C LEU A 256 -18.02 -7.70 18.65
N SER A 257 -19.13 -7.67 17.94
CA SER A 257 -19.28 -8.22 16.59
C SER A 257 -19.67 -7.11 15.63
N PHE A 258 -19.51 -7.32 14.33
CA PHE A 258 -19.94 -6.36 13.32
C PHE A 258 -21.42 -6.54 12.99
N THR A 259 -22.14 -5.44 12.81
CA THR A 259 -23.49 -5.40 12.24
C THR A 259 -23.51 -4.24 11.25
N GLY A 260 -23.55 -4.54 9.96
CA GLY A 260 -23.17 -3.56 8.95
C GLY A 260 -21.73 -3.11 9.18
N LEU A 261 -21.53 -1.83 9.39
CA LEU A 261 -20.23 -1.22 9.73
C LEU A 261 -20.08 -0.93 11.22
N GLU A 262 -21.14 -1.08 11.97
CA GLU A 262 -21.16 -0.75 13.40
C GLU A 262 -20.59 -1.91 14.22
N ARG A 263 -19.93 -1.55 15.32
CA ARG A 263 -19.40 -2.49 16.32
C ARG A 263 -20.41 -2.59 17.46
N VAL A 264 -21.06 -3.72 17.54
CA VAL A 264 -22.11 -3.96 18.53
C VAL A 264 -21.60 -4.91 19.61
N GLN A 265 -21.77 -4.54 20.86
CA GLN A 265 -21.43 -5.41 21.98
C GLN A 265 -22.36 -6.63 22.00
N VAL A 266 -21.76 -7.82 22.15
CA VAL A 266 -22.48 -9.07 22.21
C VAL A 266 -22.30 -9.75 23.57
N GLU A 267 -23.29 -10.51 24.02
CA GLU A 267 -23.22 -11.27 25.26
C GLU A 267 -22.28 -12.49 25.17
N SER A 268 -22.14 -13.04 23.97
CA SER A 268 -21.20 -14.12 23.67
C SER A 268 -20.98 -14.22 22.17
N ALA A 269 -19.80 -14.71 21.78
CA ALA A 269 -19.48 -15.14 20.42
C ALA A 269 -18.86 -16.53 20.45
N GLU A 270 -18.98 -17.27 19.36
CA GLU A 270 -18.58 -18.67 19.28
C GLU A 270 -17.67 -18.96 18.10
N ALA A 271 -17.10 -20.14 18.12
CA ALA A 271 -16.17 -20.63 17.10
C ALA A 271 -16.65 -20.38 15.66
N GLY A 272 -15.78 -19.84 14.84
CA GLY A 272 -16.04 -19.42 13.46
C GLY A 272 -16.26 -17.92 13.29
N ASP A 273 -16.67 -17.18 14.34
CA ASP A 273 -16.96 -15.75 14.24
C ASP A 273 -15.70 -14.88 14.29
N ILE A 274 -15.78 -13.72 13.62
CA ILE A 274 -14.76 -12.66 13.67
C ILE A 274 -15.24 -11.62 14.68
N VAL A 275 -14.45 -11.45 15.74
CA VAL A 275 -14.82 -10.59 16.87
C VAL A 275 -13.75 -9.56 17.18
N LEU A 276 -14.20 -8.52 17.89
CA LEU A 276 -13.31 -7.54 18.49
C LEU A 276 -13.36 -7.72 20.01
N ILE A 277 -12.17 -7.69 20.63
CA ILE A 277 -12.03 -7.77 22.07
C ILE A 277 -11.25 -6.57 22.61
N ASN A 278 -11.60 -6.09 23.80
CA ASN A 278 -10.84 -5.09 24.51
C ASN A 278 -10.60 -5.49 25.98
N GLY A 279 -9.81 -4.69 26.70
CA GLY A 279 -9.43 -4.93 28.09
C GLY A 279 -8.06 -5.56 28.27
N ILE A 280 -7.35 -5.85 27.19
CA ILE A 280 -5.97 -6.36 27.20
C ILE A 280 -5.06 -5.27 26.59
N GLU A 281 -4.32 -4.55 27.46
CA GLU A 281 -3.50 -3.39 27.04
C GLU A 281 -2.33 -3.78 26.14
N ASP A 282 -1.75 -4.95 26.38
CA ASP A 282 -0.60 -5.50 25.67
C ASP A 282 -0.98 -6.49 24.56
N VAL A 283 -2.25 -6.52 24.16
CA VAL A 283 -2.67 -7.35 23.04
C VAL A 283 -1.89 -6.96 21.77
N GLY A 284 -1.38 -7.96 21.06
CA GLY A 284 -0.58 -7.80 19.86
C GLY A 284 -1.05 -8.72 18.74
N ILE A 285 -0.63 -8.40 17.51
CA ILE A 285 -0.91 -9.23 16.34
C ILE A 285 -0.18 -10.56 16.46
N GLY A 286 -0.88 -11.67 16.12
CA GLY A 286 -0.38 -13.02 16.28
C GLY A 286 -0.61 -13.61 17.69
N ALA A 287 -1.01 -12.79 18.67
CA ALA A 287 -1.38 -13.31 19.99
C ALA A 287 -2.57 -14.26 19.89
N THR A 288 -2.50 -15.38 20.60
CA THR A 288 -3.63 -16.29 20.79
C THR A 288 -4.21 -16.11 22.19
N ILE A 289 -5.50 -15.84 22.24
CA ILE A 289 -6.28 -15.77 23.47
C ILE A 289 -6.87 -17.15 23.72
N CYS A 290 -6.54 -17.76 24.86
CA CYS A 290 -6.88 -19.14 25.19
C CYS A 290 -7.69 -19.22 26.47
N ALA A 291 -8.37 -20.36 26.67
CA ALA A 291 -8.92 -20.74 27.97
C ALA A 291 -7.80 -20.90 28.99
N VAL A 292 -8.07 -20.55 30.27
CA VAL A 292 -7.08 -20.60 31.36
C VAL A 292 -6.53 -22.02 31.57
N ASP A 293 -7.42 -22.99 31.50
CA ASP A 293 -7.09 -24.40 31.76
C ASP A 293 -6.40 -25.10 30.59
N THR A 294 -6.46 -24.50 29.39
CA THR A 294 -5.89 -25.08 28.15
C THR A 294 -5.20 -23.96 27.34
N PRO A 295 -3.99 -23.55 27.73
CA PRO A 295 -3.28 -22.43 27.10
C PRO A 295 -2.57 -22.84 25.79
N GLU A 296 -3.32 -23.39 24.85
CA GLU A 296 -2.81 -23.83 23.53
C GLU A 296 -2.83 -22.67 22.55
N ALA A 297 -1.67 -22.11 22.25
CA ALA A 297 -1.54 -21.06 21.24
C ALA A 297 -1.40 -21.62 19.83
N LEU A 298 -1.96 -20.90 18.87
CA LEU A 298 -1.73 -21.12 17.45
C LEU A 298 -0.30 -20.67 17.07
N PRO A 299 0.27 -21.22 15.97
CA PRO A 299 1.51 -20.69 15.41
C PRO A 299 1.39 -19.18 15.17
N MET A 300 2.51 -18.48 15.30
CA MET A 300 2.56 -17.05 14.96
C MET A 300 2.20 -16.84 13.49
N ILE A 301 1.46 -15.78 13.23
CA ILE A 301 1.19 -15.38 11.85
C ILE A 301 2.52 -14.93 11.24
N THR A 302 2.98 -15.66 10.24
CA THR A 302 4.19 -15.31 9.49
C THR A 302 3.83 -14.28 8.43
N VAL A 303 4.60 -13.22 8.38
CA VAL A 303 4.50 -12.16 7.36
C VAL A 303 5.84 -12.14 6.63
N ASP A 304 5.81 -12.06 5.30
CA ASP A 304 7.04 -11.97 4.52
C ASP A 304 7.92 -10.80 5.02
N GLU A 305 9.23 -10.96 4.96
CA GLU A 305 10.17 -9.96 5.44
C GLU A 305 10.18 -8.69 4.57
N PRO A 306 10.59 -7.54 5.16
CA PRO A 306 10.79 -6.31 4.40
C PRO A 306 11.85 -6.47 3.29
N THR A 307 11.59 -5.89 2.13
CA THR A 307 12.50 -5.92 0.97
C THR A 307 13.22 -4.58 0.74
N LEU A 308 12.65 -3.48 1.23
CA LEU A 308 13.22 -2.13 1.11
C LEU A 308 13.48 -1.50 2.49
N THR A 309 14.50 -0.68 2.56
CA THR A 309 14.82 0.12 3.74
C THR A 309 15.10 1.57 3.37
N MET A 310 14.79 2.49 4.26
CA MET A 310 14.96 3.93 4.12
C MET A 310 15.37 4.53 5.46
N ASN A 311 16.24 5.53 5.43
CA ASN A 311 16.58 6.28 6.66
C ASN A 311 15.57 7.41 6.88
N PHE A 312 15.01 7.47 8.08
CA PHE A 312 14.22 8.58 8.59
C PHE A 312 15.13 9.40 9.52
N LEU A 313 15.28 10.67 9.21
CA LEU A 313 16.22 11.54 9.90
C LEU A 313 15.50 12.75 10.50
N VAL A 314 16.06 13.30 11.56
CA VAL A 314 15.69 14.64 12.02
C VAL A 314 16.01 15.65 10.91
N ASN A 315 15.05 16.52 10.57
CA ASN A 315 15.33 17.59 9.62
C ASN A 315 16.31 18.60 10.20
N SER A 316 17.46 18.75 9.56
CA SER A 316 18.55 19.66 9.94
C SER A 316 18.75 20.80 8.94
N SER A 317 17.76 21.08 8.09
CA SER A 317 17.82 22.18 7.12
C SER A 317 17.73 23.54 7.81
N PRO A 318 18.15 24.63 7.16
CA PRO A 318 17.98 26.01 7.68
C PRO A 318 16.51 26.44 7.86
N LEU A 319 15.56 25.71 7.27
CA LEU A 319 14.12 25.93 7.41
C LEU A 319 13.47 25.00 8.45
N ALA A 320 14.26 24.13 9.11
CA ALA A 320 13.76 23.17 10.08
C ALA A 320 13.00 23.83 11.23
N GLY A 321 11.89 23.20 11.66
CA GLY A 321 11.07 23.63 12.79
C GLY A 321 10.16 24.83 12.51
N ARG A 322 10.06 25.29 11.27
CA ARG A 322 9.17 26.41 10.91
C ARG A 322 7.74 25.96 10.62
N GLU A 323 7.55 24.75 10.17
CA GLU A 323 6.27 24.24 9.68
C GLU A 323 5.75 23.05 10.50
N GLY A 324 6.66 22.24 11.08
CA GLY A 324 6.33 21.06 11.86
C GLY A 324 6.10 21.35 13.35
N LYS A 325 5.19 20.60 13.98
CA LYS A 325 4.96 20.59 15.43
C LYS A 325 5.89 19.60 16.14
N PHE A 326 6.17 18.48 15.50
CA PHE A 326 6.97 17.38 16.02
C PHE A 326 8.25 17.25 15.19
N VAL A 327 9.37 17.74 15.75
CA VAL A 327 10.62 17.92 15.01
C VAL A 327 11.81 17.24 15.68
N THR A 328 11.62 16.69 16.89
CA THR A 328 12.73 16.10 17.66
C THR A 328 12.88 14.60 17.37
N SER A 329 14.11 14.12 17.51
CA SER A 329 14.48 12.71 17.40
C SER A 329 13.58 11.81 18.27
N ARG A 330 13.38 12.19 19.54
CA ARG A 330 12.51 11.45 20.47
C ARG A 330 11.07 11.33 19.95
N GLN A 331 10.49 12.44 19.45
CA GLN A 331 9.11 12.41 18.94
C GLN A 331 8.99 11.51 17.71
N ILE A 332 9.95 11.58 16.78
CA ILE A 332 9.99 10.71 15.59
C ILE A 332 10.12 9.24 16.03
N ARG A 333 11.03 8.94 16.95
CA ARG A 333 11.22 7.60 17.49
C ARG A 333 9.96 7.06 18.15
N ASP A 334 9.34 7.82 19.03
CA ASP A 334 8.11 7.41 19.74
C ASP A 334 6.97 7.13 18.74
N ARG A 335 6.87 7.92 17.67
CA ARG A 335 5.88 7.70 16.61
C ARG A 335 6.16 6.43 15.81
N LEU A 336 7.42 6.18 15.44
CA LEU A 336 7.84 4.96 14.74
C LEU A 336 7.60 3.71 15.59
N MET A 337 7.93 3.76 16.89
CA MET A 337 7.65 2.65 17.83
C MET A 337 6.15 2.40 18.00
N LYS A 338 5.33 3.46 17.97
CA LYS A 338 3.87 3.32 17.98
C LYS A 338 3.36 2.64 16.71
N GLU A 339 3.95 2.94 15.56
CA GLU A 339 3.60 2.29 14.28
C GLU A 339 3.81 0.77 14.32
N LEU A 340 4.90 0.30 14.93
CA LEU A 340 5.21 -1.13 15.07
C LEU A 340 4.12 -1.92 15.81
N ASN A 341 3.29 -1.27 16.62
CA ASN A 341 2.18 -1.94 17.29
C ASN A 341 1.08 -2.41 16.33
N HIS A 342 0.95 -1.75 15.17
CA HIS A 342 -0.12 -2.00 14.20
C HIS A 342 0.42 -2.59 12.89
N ASN A 343 1.68 -2.31 12.57
CA ASN A 343 2.29 -2.63 11.28
C ASN A 343 3.38 -3.68 11.45
N VAL A 344 3.02 -4.96 11.36
CA VAL A 344 3.96 -6.09 11.55
C VAL A 344 4.95 -6.26 10.40
N ALA A 345 4.66 -5.69 9.23
CA ALA A 345 5.55 -5.72 8.07
C ALA A 345 6.63 -4.63 8.13
N LEU A 346 6.58 -3.75 9.14
CA LEU A 346 7.56 -2.70 9.37
C LEU A 346 8.66 -3.18 10.33
N ARG A 347 9.88 -2.76 10.08
CA ARG A 347 11.01 -2.92 11.03
C ARG A 347 11.65 -1.55 11.24
N VAL A 348 11.99 -1.23 12.46
CA VAL A 348 12.72 -0.01 12.83
C VAL A 348 13.96 -0.41 13.60
N ARG A 349 15.13 0.07 13.15
CA ARG A 349 16.42 -0.16 13.79
C ARG A 349 17.07 1.18 14.13
N ASP A 350 17.66 1.25 15.31
CA ASP A 350 18.55 2.36 15.69
C ASP A 350 19.90 2.17 14.97
N THR A 351 20.40 3.21 14.32
CA THR A 351 21.63 3.16 13.52
C THR A 351 22.91 3.41 14.31
N GLY A 352 22.77 3.75 15.61
CA GLY A 352 23.87 4.26 16.44
C GLY A 352 23.99 5.79 16.42
N ASP A 353 23.33 6.46 15.46
CA ASP A 353 23.12 7.91 15.44
C ASP A 353 21.68 8.19 15.95
N GLU A 354 21.58 8.90 17.07
CA GLU A 354 20.30 9.21 17.71
C GLU A 354 19.35 10.05 16.83
N THR A 355 19.83 10.59 15.73
CA THR A 355 19.06 11.41 14.78
C THR A 355 18.61 10.65 13.54
N VAL A 356 19.00 9.36 13.39
CA VAL A 356 18.76 8.54 12.20
C VAL A 356 18.14 7.21 12.58
N PHE A 357 17.00 6.89 12.00
CA PHE A 357 16.28 5.62 12.16
C PHE A 357 16.23 4.89 10.84
N GLU A 358 16.70 3.64 10.81
CA GLU A 358 16.55 2.77 9.67
C GLU A 358 15.17 2.13 9.71
N VAL A 359 14.33 2.40 8.71
CA VAL A 359 12.96 1.91 8.61
C VAL A 359 12.85 1.02 7.39
N SER A 360 12.48 -0.23 7.60
CA SER A 360 12.34 -1.23 6.53
C SER A 360 10.88 -1.62 6.35
N GLY A 361 10.44 -1.72 5.10
CA GLY A 361 9.08 -2.06 4.70
C GLY A 361 9.03 -2.96 3.49
N ARG A 362 7.83 -3.37 3.09
CA ARG A 362 7.59 -4.30 1.97
C ARG A 362 7.85 -3.69 0.61
N GLY A 363 7.63 -2.38 0.48
CA GLY A 363 7.77 -1.65 -0.77
C GLY A 363 7.85 -0.16 -0.55
N GLU A 364 8.04 0.56 -1.65
CA GLU A 364 8.19 2.02 -1.64
C GLU A 364 6.90 2.73 -1.20
N LEU A 365 5.74 2.26 -1.69
CA LEU A 365 4.43 2.81 -1.33
C LEU A 365 4.15 2.63 0.17
N HIS A 366 4.53 1.50 0.77
CA HIS A 366 4.38 1.25 2.20
C HIS A 366 5.13 2.30 3.04
N LEU A 367 6.40 2.59 2.67
CA LEU A 367 7.23 3.57 3.39
C LEU A 367 6.76 5.01 3.13
N THR A 368 6.38 5.36 1.90
CA THR A 368 5.90 6.72 1.57
C THR A 368 4.56 7.04 2.22
N ILE A 369 3.67 6.06 2.38
CA ILE A 369 2.42 6.24 3.13
C ILE A 369 2.70 6.50 4.61
N LEU A 370 3.67 5.81 5.22
CA LEU A 370 4.07 6.09 6.60
C LEU A 370 4.57 7.53 6.75
N VAL A 371 5.42 7.99 5.83
CA VAL A 371 5.92 9.38 5.82
C VAL A 371 4.78 10.37 5.64
N GLU A 372 3.82 10.10 4.74
CA GLU A 372 2.67 10.95 4.48
C GLU A 372 1.73 11.04 5.71
N ASN A 373 1.49 9.91 6.40
CA ASN A 373 0.73 9.90 7.65
C ASN A 373 1.41 10.78 8.71
N MET A 374 2.73 10.61 8.91
CA MET A 374 3.50 11.43 9.84
C MET A 374 3.44 12.91 9.47
N ARG A 375 3.56 13.25 8.17
CA ARG A 375 3.42 14.62 7.67
C ARG A 375 2.07 15.24 8.04
N ARG A 376 0.96 14.53 7.83
CA ARG A 376 -0.40 14.98 8.17
C ARG A 376 -0.64 15.08 9.67
N GLU A 377 0.02 14.27 10.46
CA GLU A 377 0.01 14.36 11.93
C GLU A 377 0.81 15.59 12.45
N GLY A 378 1.56 16.27 11.59
CA GLY A 378 2.34 17.47 11.94
C GLY A 378 3.82 17.22 12.22
N TYR A 379 4.34 16.06 11.85
CA TYR A 379 5.78 15.77 11.92
C TYR A 379 6.55 16.44 10.80
N GLU A 380 7.79 16.80 11.12
CA GLU A 380 8.79 17.27 10.18
C GLU A 380 10.01 16.37 10.26
N LEU A 381 10.45 15.82 9.14
CA LEU A 381 11.57 14.88 9.06
C LEU A 381 12.25 14.97 7.69
N ALA A 382 13.41 14.36 7.57
CA ALA A 382 14.04 14.11 6.29
C ALA A 382 14.09 12.60 6.01
N VAL A 383 14.03 12.21 4.74
CA VAL A 383 14.14 10.80 4.34
C VAL A 383 15.21 10.62 3.27
N SER A 384 15.89 9.49 3.30
CA SER A 384 16.89 9.10 2.32
C SER A 384 16.25 8.34 1.14
N ARG A 385 17.03 8.13 0.09
CA ARG A 385 16.68 7.20 -0.98
C ARG A 385 16.41 5.80 -0.42
N PRO A 386 15.38 5.08 -0.94
CA PRO A 386 15.16 3.68 -0.61
C PRO A 386 16.33 2.80 -1.07
N ARG A 387 16.64 1.77 -0.28
CA ARG A 387 17.66 0.76 -0.59
C ARG A 387 17.06 -0.62 -0.38
N VAL A 388 17.55 -1.60 -1.14
CA VAL A 388 17.13 -3.00 -0.95
C VAL A 388 17.77 -3.58 0.32
N VAL A 389 17.02 -4.41 1.01
CA VAL A 389 17.51 -5.19 2.15
C VAL A 389 18.29 -6.37 1.58
N LEU A 390 19.59 -6.45 1.90
CA LEU A 390 20.44 -7.56 1.48
C LEU A 390 20.43 -8.64 2.55
N GLN A 391 20.42 -9.89 2.12
CA GLN A 391 20.62 -11.07 2.98
C GLN A 391 21.95 -11.71 2.67
N GLU A 392 22.59 -12.26 3.67
CA GLU A 392 23.82 -13.05 3.49
C GLU A 392 23.48 -14.54 3.61
N VAL A 393 23.67 -15.27 2.52
CA VAL A 393 23.45 -16.72 2.44
C VAL A 393 24.77 -17.37 2.04
N ASP A 394 25.29 -18.23 2.86
CA ASP A 394 26.59 -18.93 2.64
C ASP A 394 27.76 -17.97 2.32
N GLY A 395 27.79 -16.78 2.96
CA GLY A 395 28.83 -15.77 2.74
C GLY A 395 28.68 -14.95 1.44
N VAL A 396 27.61 -15.14 0.69
CA VAL A 396 27.29 -14.39 -0.53
C VAL A 396 26.13 -13.45 -0.26
N LYS A 397 26.26 -12.18 -0.68
CA LYS A 397 25.17 -11.20 -0.59
C LYS A 397 24.10 -11.51 -1.63
N HIS A 398 22.86 -11.61 -1.17
CA HIS A 398 21.66 -11.80 -1.98
C HIS A 398 20.79 -10.56 -1.93
N GLU A 399 20.21 -10.20 -3.07
CA GLU A 399 19.21 -9.12 -3.20
C GLU A 399 17.83 -9.70 -3.52
N PRO A 400 16.74 -9.02 -3.15
CA PRO A 400 15.40 -9.46 -3.47
C PRO A 400 15.11 -9.30 -4.96
N PHE A 401 14.52 -10.33 -5.57
CA PHE A 401 14.00 -10.32 -6.93
C PHE A 401 12.47 -10.31 -6.90
N GLU A 402 11.90 -9.67 -7.89
CA GLU A 402 10.46 -9.50 -8.04
C GLU A 402 9.99 -9.95 -9.42
N LEU A 403 8.76 -10.46 -9.48
CA LEU A 403 8.03 -10.68 -10.71
C LEU A 403 7.26 -9.40 -11.01
N LEU A 404 7.69 -8.69 -12.03
CA LEU A 404 7.08 -7.49 -12.54
C LEU A 404 6.10 -7.87 -13.65
N THR A 405 4.87 -7.37 -13.55
CA THR A 405 3.87 -7.44 -14.62
C THR A 405 3.52 -6.02 -15.04
N VAL A 406 3.69 -5.69 -16.30
CA VAL A 406 3.27 -4.41 -16.88
C VAL A 406 2.28 -4.65 -18.00
N ASP A 407 1.28 -3.77 -18.09
CA ASP A 407 0.25 -3.80 -19.10
C ASP A 407 0.26 -2.44 -19.82
N VAL A 408 0.62 -2.44 -21.09
CA VAL A 408 0.94 -1.24 -21.88
C VAL A 408 0.24 -1.24 -23.22
N GLU A 409 -0.04 -0.06 -23.77
CA GLU A 409 -0.46 0.08 -25.16
C GLU A 409 0.68 -0.34 -26.09
N ASP A 410 0.35 -0.98 -27.22
CA ASP A 410 1.32 -1.55 -28.15
C ASP A 410 2.36 -0.50 -28.63
N GLU A 411 1.95 0.78 -28.75
CA GLU A 411 2.85 1.87 -29.16
C GLU A 411 3.95 2.17 -28.13
N HIS A 412 3.74 1.83 -26.85
CA HIS A 412 4.69 2.08 -25.76
C HIS A 412 5.56 0.87 -25.42
N GLN A 413 5.22 -0.32 -25.95
CA GLN A 413 5.88 -1.58 -25.66
C GLN A 413 7.40 -1.50 -25.84
N GLY A 414 7.88 -0.98 -26.99
CA GLY A 414 9.31 -0.92 -27.30
C GLY A 414 10.12 -0.10 -26.29
N GLY A 415 9.62 1.07 -25.89
CA GLY A 415 10.30 1.93 -24.92
C GLY A 415 10.37 1.31 -23.52
N VAL A 416 9.29 0.62 -23.10
CA VAL A 416 9.26 -0.07 -21.80
C VAL A 416 10.21 -1.27 -21.79
N MET A 417 10.25 -2.05 -22.88
CA MET A 417 11.17 -3.19 -23.00
C MET A 417 12.65 -2.74 -22.98
N GLU A 418 12.98 -1.65 -23.68
CA GLU A 418 14.33 -1.08 -23.67
C GLU A 418 14.75 -0.66 -22.26
N GLU A 419 13.87 0.04 -21.53
CA GLU A 419 14.16 0.51 -20.18
C GLU A 419 14.30 -0.66 -19.20
N LEU A 420 13.43 -1.66 -19.26
CA LEU A 420 13.53 -2.86 -18.42
C LEU A 420 14.79 -3.67 -18.73
N GLY A 421 15.21 -3.74 -20.00
CA GLY A 421 16.48 -4.34 -20.41
C GLY A 421 17.69 -3.62 -19.81
N ARG A 422 17.68 -2.28 -19.82
CA ARG A 422 18.70 -1.45 -19.19
C ARG A 422 18.80 -1.68 -17.67
N ARG A 423 17.66 -1.91 -17.03
CA ARG A 423 17.56 -2.24 -15.60
C ARG A 423 17.82 -3.72 -15.29
N LYS A 424 18.33 -4.48 -16.27
CA LYS A 424 18.69 -5.92 -16.17
C LYS A 424 17.51 -6.82 -15.83
N GLY A 425 16.29 -6.42 -16.23
CA GLY A 425 15.11 -7.27 -16.18
C GLY A 425 15.21 -8.42 -17.18
N GLU A 426 14.78 -9.59 -16.78
CA GLU A 426 14.69 -10.79 -17.60
C GLU A 426 13.22 -11.01 -17.99
N MET A 427 12.92 -10.95 -19.29
CA MET A 427 11.56 -11.14 -19.80
C MET A 427 11.18 -12.62 -19.70
N LEU A 428 10.05 -12.90 -19.04
CA LEU A 428 9.50 -14.23 -18.86
C LEU A 428 8.39 -14.54 -19.87
N ASP A 429 7.49 -13.58 -20.10
CA ASP A 429 6.32 -13.78 -20.98
C ASP A 429 5.89 -12.46 -21.62
N MET A 430 5.23 -12.57 -22.77
CA MET A 430 4.62 -11.46 -23.50
C MET A 430 3.32 -11.92 -24.16
N ALA A 431 2.20 -11.30 -23.81
CA ALA A 431 0.88 -11.64 -24.33
C ALA A 431 0.11 -10.39 -24.75
N SER A 432 -0.38 -10.38 -26.00
CA SER A 432 -1.25 -9.31 -26.50
C SER A 432 -2.72 -9.64 -26.23
N ASP A 433 -3.53 -8.62 -25.89
CA ASP A 433 -4.98 -8.75 -25.73
C ASP A 433 -5.76 -8.72 -27.05
N GLY A 434 -5.06 -8.52 -28.19
CA GLY A 434 -5.63 -8.39 -29.53
C GLY A 434 -6.40 -7.09 -29.78
N ARG A 435 -6.33 -6.11 -28.86
CA ARG A 435 -7.03 -4.81 -28.96
C ARG A 435 -6.12 -3.61 -28.74
N GLY A 436 -4.82 -3.80 -28.92
CA GLY A 436 -3.83 -2.72 -28.82
C GLY A 436 -3.17 -2.60 -27.44
N ARG A 437 -3.28 -3.60 -26.58
CA ARG A 437 -2.53 -3.69 -25.32
C ARG A 437 -1.73 -4.98 -25.26
N THR A 438 -0.52 -4.85 -24.71
CA THR A 438 0.39 -5.96 -24.49
C THR A 438 0.76 -6.05 -23.00
N ARG A 439 0.66 -7.25 -22.46
CA ARG A 439 1.14 -7.61 -21.11
C ARG A 439 2.54 -8.19 -21.20
N LEU A 440 3.47 -7.64 -20.41
CA LEU A 440 4.84 -8.10 -20.30
C LEU A 440 5.09 -8.61 -18.87
N GLU A 441 5.74 -9.74 -18.73
CA GLU A 441 6.15 -10.31 -17.45
C GLU A 441 7.68 -10.38 -17.38
N TYR A 442 8.25 -9.85 -16.30
CA TYR A 442 9.70 -9.81 -16.08
C TYR A 442 10.07 -10.33 -14.70
N LYS A 443 11.25 -10.95 -14.61
CA LYS A 443 11.97 -11.14 -13.35
C LYS A 443 13.05 -10.07 -13.25
N ILE A 444 12.98 -9.25 -12.19
CA ILE A 444 13.88 -8.09 -12.02
C ILE A 444 14.28 -7.96 -10.55
N SER A 445 15.48 -7.46 -10.26
CA SER A 445 15.84 -7.14 -8.88
C SER A 445 15.01 -5.97 -8.36
N ALA A 446 14.61 -6.00 -7.08
CA ALA A 446 13.90 -4.87 -6.47
C ALA A 446 14.69 -3.55 -6.58
N ARG A 447 16.03 -3.63 -6.57
CA ARG A 447 16.91 -2.48 -6.84
C ARG A 447 16.70 -1.88 -8.24
N GLY A 448 16.37 -2.71 -9.24
CA GLY A 448 16.05 -2.28 -10.60
C GLY A 448 14.69 -1.59 -10.72
N LEU A 449 13.80 -1.77 -9.74
CA LEU A 449 12.47 -1.14 -9.72
C LEU A 449 12.47 0.22 -9.03
N ILE A 450 13.47 0.53 -8.21
CA ILE A 450 13.57 1.86 -7.56
C ILE A 450 13.59 2.94 -8.64
N GLY A 451 12.64 3.89 -8.55
CA GLY A 451 12.47 4.99 -9.51
C GLY A 451 11.90 4.58 -10.88
N PHE A 452 11.50 3.31 -11.07
CA PHE A 452 10.92 2.86 -12.34
C PHE A 452 9.49 3.34 -12.55
N GLN A 453 8.70 3.49 -11.50
CA GLN A 453 7.28 3.84 -11.63
C GLN A 453 7.07 5.19 -12.31
N SER A 454 7.81 6.23 -11.92
CA SER A 454 7.72 7.56 -12.55
C SER A 454 8.19 7.55 -14.00
N GLU A 455 9.24 6.79 -14.30
CA GLU A 455 9.74 6.63 -15.66
C GLU A 455 8.76 5.84 -16.53
N PHE A 456 8.19 4.77 -16.01
CA PHE A 456 7.16 3.97 -16.65
C PHE A 456 5.91 4.79 -17.01
N LEU A 457 5.39 5.58 -16.07
CA LEU A 457 4.26 6.48 -16.33
C LEU A 457 4.61 7.53 -17.41
N THR A 458 5.84 8.00 -17.44
CA THR A 458 6.30 8.93 -18.48
C THR A 458 6.37 8.24 -19.84
N LEU A 459 6.96 7.05 -19.93
CA LEU A 459 7.08 6.25 -21.16
C LEU A 459 5.71 5.87 -21.73
N THR A 460 4.74 5.58 -20.85
CA THR A 460 3.38 5.17 -21.23
C THR A 460 2.37 6.31 -21.25
N ARG A 461 2.80 7.56 -21.09
CA ARG A 461 1.94 8.76 -21.00
C ARG A 461 0.83 8.62 -19.93
N GLY A 462 1.09 7.86 -18.89
CA GLY A 462 0.15 7.61 -17.79
C GLY A 462 -0.87 6.51 -18.06
N THR A 463 -0.87 5.83 -19.21
CA THR A 463 -1.85 4.77 -19.56
C THR A 463 -1.40 3.37 -19.16
N GLY A 464 -0.13 3.19 -18.81
CA GLY A 464 0.44 1.92 -18.42
C GLY A 464 0.03 1.50 -16.99
N LEU A 465 -0.15 0.21 -16.80
CA LEU A 465 -0.43 -0.37 -15.49
C LEU A 465 0.73 -1.29 -15.09
N MET A 466 1.13 -1.20 -13.85
CA MET A 466 2.27 -1.94 -13.32
C MET A 466 1.93 -2.57 -11.96
N SER A 467 2.43 -3.77 -11.75
CA SER A 467 2.43 -4.44 -10.44
C SER A 467 3.64 -5.34 -10.34
N HIS A 468 4.21 -5.42 -9.17
CA HIS A 468 5.33 -6.31 -8.88
C HIS A 468 5.08 -7.05 -7.57
N ILE A 469 5.62 -8.26 -7.48
CA ILE A 469 5.49 -9.13 -6.31
C ILE A 469 6.85 -9.76 -6.00
N PHE A 470 7.18 -9.86 -4.72
CA PHE A 470 8.38 -10.56 -4.29
C PHE A 470 8.38 -12.01 -4.79
N ASP A 471 9.49 -12.45 -5.35
CA ASP A 471 9.70 -13.82 -5.83
C ASP A 471 10.71 -14.57 -4.93
N SER A 472 11.93 -14.10 -4.89
CA SER A 472 13.03 -14.83 -4.22
C SER A 472 14.20 -13.90 -3.90
N TYR A 473 15.11 -14.38 -3.06
CA TYR A 473 16.44 -13.80 -2.92
C TYR A 473 17.41 -14.53 -3.85
N ALA A 474 18.25 -13.78 -4.57
CA ALA A 474 19.29 -14.32 -5.43
C ALA A 474 20.58 -13.50 -5.32
N PRO A 475 21.74 -14.03 -5.70
CA PRO A 475 23.00 -13.29 -5.65
C PRO A 475 22.90 -11.92 -6.31
N VAL A 476 23.51 -10.93 -5.68
CA VAL A 476 23.53 -9.55 -6.19
C VAL A 476 24.11 -9.52 -7.59
N LYS A 477 23.37 -8.96 -8.55
CA LYS A 477 23.86 -8.75 -9.92
C LYS A 477 24.90 -7.62 -9.93
N ASP A 478 26.07 -7.87 -10.52
CA ASP A 478 27.16 -6.90 -10.60
C ASP A 478 26.78 -5.63 -11.36
N GLY A 479 27.34 -4.50 -10.92
CA GLY A 479 27.24 -3.18 -11.53
C GLY A 479 26.02 -2.39 -11.11
N SER A 480 26.04 -1.08 -11.40
CA SER A 480 24.91 -0.19 -11.19
C SER A 480 23.71 -0.64 -12.02
N VAL A 481 22.57 -0.71 -11.40
CA VAL A 481 21.30 -1.08 -12.06
C VAL A 481 20.55 0.16 -12.53
N PHE A 482 20.67 1.26 -11.78
CA PHE A 482 20.07 2.54 -12.13
C PHE A 482 20.83 3.70 -11.48
N GLU A 483 21.21 4.67 -12.33
CA GLU A 483 21.69 5.99 -11.95
C GLU A 483 20.80 7.03 -12.63
N ARG A 484 20.48 8.11 -11.91
CA ARG A 484 19.74 9.22 -12.49
C ARG A 484 20.55 9.79 -13.66
N ARG A 485 19.91 9.93 -14.83
CA ARG A 485 20.59 10.44 -16.06
C ARG A 485 21.00 11.90 -15.96
N ASN A 486 20.24 12.68 -15.21
CA ASN A 486 20.38 14.13 -15.16
C ASN A 486 20.86 14.55 -13.76
N GLY A 487 21.81 15.49 -13.72
CA GLY A 487 22.20 16.15 -12.48
C GLY A 487 21.10 17.09 -11.96
N VAL A 488 21.41 17.81 -10.90
CA VAL A 488 20.47 18.76 -10.26
C VAL A 488 21.01 20.18 -10.26
N LEU A 489 20.11 21.14 -10.17
CA LEU A 489 20.41 22.55 -9.93
C LEU A 489 20.35 22.79 -8.44
N ILE A 490 21.48 23.23 -7.85
CA ILE A 490 21.66 23.40 -6.41
C ILE A 490 21.74 24.89 -6.09
N SER A 491 20.97 25.35 -5.10
CA SER A 491 21.06 26.74 -4.63
C SER A 491 22.41 27.01 -3.98
N GLN A 492 23.05 28.12 -4.37
CA GLN A 492 24.30 28.59 -3.83
C GLN A 492 24.12 29.36 -2.52
N ASP A 493 23.01 30.04 -2.35
CA ASP A 493 22.77 31.03 -1.30
C ASP A 493 21.40 30.87 -0.64
N ASP A 494 21.26 31.45 0.55
CA ASP A 494 20.02 31.55 1.29
C ASP A 494 19.24 32.79 0.84
N GLY A 495 17.91 32.67 0.69
CA GLY A 495 17.06 33.80 0.33
C GLY A 495 15.74 33.39 -0.31
N ALA A 496 15.06 34.33 -0.95
CA ALA A 496 13.85 34.05 -1.72
C ALA A 496 14.16 33.97 -3.23
N ALA A 497 13.55 33.00 -3.91
CA ALA A 497 13.69 32.85 -5.34
C ALA A 497 13.19 34.09 -6.10
N VAL A 498 13.98 34.59 -7.03
CA VAL A 498 13.66 35.78 -7.83
C VAL A 498 13.27 35.38 -9.26
N ALA A 499 12.13 35.90 -9.73
CA ALA A 499 11.61 35.57 -11.06
C ALA A 499 12.66 35.74 -12.18
N TYR A 500 13.44 36.81 -12.16
CA TYR A 500 14.47 37.07 -13.15
C TYR A 500 15.62 36.04 -13.13
N ALA A 501 16.02 35.58 -11.95
CA ALA A 501 17.03 34.53 -11.83
C ALA A 501 16.50 33.20 -12.35
N LEU A 502 15.27 32.80 -11.94
CA LEU A 502 14.64 31.58 -12.42
C LEU A 502 14.45 31.57 -13.94
N TRP A 503 14.07 32.71 -14.52
CA TRP A 503 13.94 32.87 -15.98
C TRP A 503 15.24 32.56 -16.72
N LYS A 504 16.39 33.01 -16.20
CA LYS A 504 17.69 32.68 -16.78
C LYS A 504 18.11 31.22 -16.55
N LEU A 505 17.66 30.63 -15.46
CA LEU A 505 18.02 29.26 -15.10
C LEU A 505 17.18 28.21 -15.83
N GLN A 506 15.99 28.57 -16.33
CA GLN A 506 15.13 27.62 -17.07
C GLN A 506 15.77 27.10 -18.38
N ASP A 507 16.75 27.81 -18.96
CA ASP A 507 17.53 27.31 -20.08
C ASP A 507 18.49 26.17 -19.70
N ARG A 508 18.75 26.00 -18.42
CA ARG A 508 19.64 24.97 -17.89
C ARG A 508 18.90 23.75 -17.36
N GLY A 509 17.57 23.86 -17.19
CA GLY A 509 16.77 22.75 -16.71
C GLY A 509 15.39 23.16 -16.21
N ARG A 510 14.65 22.20 -15.68
CA ARG A 510 13.29 22.41 -15.18
C ARG A 510 13.32 22.68 -13.66
N MET A 511 12.56 23.68 -13.22
CA MET A 511 12.54 24.10 -11.82
C MET A 511 11.54 23.32 -10.98
N PHE A 512 11.84 23.17 -9.69
CA PHE A 512 10.93 22.71 -8.64
C PHE A 512 10.34 23.86 -7.85
N VAL A 513 10.95 25.04 -7.94
CA VAL A 513 10.62 26.22 -7.14
C VAL A 513 10.00 27.33 -7.99
N LYS A 514 9.19 28.16 -7.37
CA LYS A 514 8.56 29.34 -7.95
C LYS A 514 9.11 30.62 -7.35
N PRO A 515 8.89 31.78 -7.98
CA PRO A 515 9.29 33.06 -7.39
C PRO A 515 8.67 33.28 -6.00
N GLY A 516 9.49 33.73 -5.06
CA GLY A 516 9.09 33.96 -3.67
C GLY A 516 9.31 32.78 -2.73
N ASP A 517 9.59 31.58 -3.23
CA ASP A 517 9.91 30.44 -2.37
C ASP A 517 11.21 30.67 -1.59
N ALA A 518 11.19 30.28 -0.31
CA ALA A 518 12.37 30.36 0.54
C ALA A 518 13.38 29.26 0.15
N LEU A 519 14.61 29.66 -0.08
CA LEU A 519 15.72 28.81 -0.50
C LEU A 519 16.87 28.89 0.50
N TYR A 520 17.70 27.86 0.51
CA TYR A 520 18.94 27.82 1.29
C TYR A 520 20.05 27.12 0.52
N GLU A 521 21.30 27.37 0.91
CA GLU A 521 22.48 26.73 0.32
C GLU A 521 22.38 25.21 0.41
N GLY A 522 22.57 24.52 -0.74
CA GLY A 522 22.46 23.05 -0.82
C GLY A 522 21.06 22.53 -1.09
N MET A 523 20.04 23.40 -1.16
CA MET A 523 18.71 23.03 -1.60
C MET A 523 18.70 22.72 -3.10
N ILE A 524 18.05 21.63 -3.52
CA ILE A 524 17.87 21.27 -4.92
C ILE A 524 16.63 22.00 -5.44
N ILE A 525 16.83 22.85 -6.45
CA ILE A 525 15.80 23.73 -6.99
C ILE A 525 15.30 23.34 -8.38
N GLY A 526 15.89 22.31 -8.99
CA GLY A 526 15.47 21.84 -10.31
C GLY A 526 16.33 20.70 -10.84
N ILE A 527 15.92 20.16 -11.99
CA ILE A 527 16.64 19.14 -12.75
C ILE A 527 17.55 19.84 -13.73
N HIS A 528 18.83 19.47 -13.74
CA HIS A 528 19.77 19.97 -14.75
C HIS A 528 19.55 19.24 -16.09
N SER A 529 19.72 19.93 -17.20
CA SER A 529 19.60 19.33 -18.55
C SER A 529 20.78 18.43 -18.93
N ARG A 530 21.84 18.41 -18.13
CA ARG A 530 23.04 17.57 -18.28
C ARG A 530 23.15 16.58 -17.12
N ASP A 531 24.10 15.67 -17.23
CA ASP A 531 24.37 14.60 -16.27
C ASP A 531 25.06 15.06 -14.97
N ASN A 532 25.66 16.24 -14.95
CA ASN A 532 26.37 16.76 -13.77
C ASN A 532 25.51 17.73 -12.94
N ASP A 533 25.77 17.77 -11.64
CA ASP A 533 25.20 18.77 -10.74
C ASP A 533 25.76 20.17 -11.03
N LEU A 534 24.90 21.17 -10.89
CA LEU A 534 25.25 22.57 -11.15
C LEU A 534 24.80 23.46 -9.98
N VAL A 535 25.77 24.10 -9.34
CA VAL A 535 25.51 25.12 -8.30
C VAL A 535 25.15 26.44 -9.01
N VAL A 536 24.02 27.01 -8.63
CA VAL A 536 23.44 28.20 -9.29
C VAL A 536 22.95 29.21 -8.26
N ASN A 537 22.82 30.47 -8.69
CA ASN A 537 22.30 31.55 -7.83
C ASN A 537 20.86 31.93 -8.25
N PRO A 538 19.82 31.44 -7.55
CA PRO A 538 18.41 31.69 -7.85
C PRO A 538 17.86 32.99 -7.25
N ILE A 539 18.65 33.72 -6.46
CA ILE A 539 18.21 34.92 -5.73
C ILE A 539 18.74 36.23 -6.34
N LYS A 540 19.60 36.16 -7.36
CA LYS A 540 20.22 37.32 -7.96
C LYS A 540 19.22 38.13 -8.80
N GLY A 541 18.83 39.30 -8.32
CA GLY A 541 17.95 40.22 -9.03
C GLY A 541 18.59 40.83 -10.29
N LYS A 542 17.76 41.47 -11.12
CA LYS A 542 18.21 42.28 -12.27
C LYS A 542 19.02 43.47 -11.75
N GLN A 543 20.31 43.59 -12.11
CA GLN A 543 21.06 44.83 -11.84
C GLN A 543 20.57 45.91 -12.78
N LEU A 544 20.03 46.99 -12.22
CA LEU A 544 19.65 48.19 -12.98
C LEU A 544 20.92 48.91 -13.45
N THR A 545 21.33 48.66 -14.71
CA THR A 545 22.55 49.23 -15.28
C THR A 545 22.35 50.48 -16.14
N ASN A 546 21.09 50.87 -16.53
CA ASN A 546 20.82 52.06 -17.32
C ASN A 546 19.39 52.60 -17.12
N VAL A 547 19.29 53.87 -16.75
CA VAL A 547 18.03 54.63 -16.59
C VAL A 547 17.21 54.75 -17.93
N ARG A 548 17.86 54.58 -19.08
CA ARG A 548 17.21 54.69 -20.41
C ARG A 548 16.46 53.43 -20.85
N ALA A 549 16.62 52.28 -20.20
CA ALA A 549 15.99 51.02 -20.55
C ALA A 549 14.78 50.66 -19.65
N SER A 550 14.32 51.56 -18.80
CA SER A 550 13.21 51.31 -17.87
C SER A 550 11.83 51.21 -18.54
N GLY A 551 11.70 51.48 -19.84
CA GLY A 551 10.44 51.43 -20.60
C GLY A 551 10.17 50.12 -21.34
N THR A 552 11.11 49.19 -21.40
CA THR A 552 10.97 47.89 -22.09
C THR A 552 11.26 46.75 -21.09
N ASP A 553 10.45 46.62 -20.05
CA ASP A 553 10.44 45.38 -19.27
C ASP A 553 9.72 44.32 -20.12
N GLU A 554 10.50 43.46 -20.78
CA GLU A 554 9.97 42.24 -21.36
C GLU A 554 9.33 41.40 -20.25
N ALA A 555 8.07 41.00 -20.45
CA ALA A 555 7.37 40.17 -19.52
C ALA A 555 8.14 38.86 -19.32
N VAL A 556 8.65 38.62 -18.12
CA VAL A 556 9.35 37.39 -17.75
C VAL A 556 8.36 36.24 -17.83
N ARG A 557 8.48 35.36 -18.83
CA ARG A 557 7.69 34.16 -18.96
C ARG A 557 8.43 33.01 -18.30
N LEU A 558 7.86 32.46 -17.24
CA LEU A 558 8.37 31.28 -16.54
C LEU A 558 7.59 30.04 -16.96
N VAL A 559 8.30 28.96 -17.19
CA VAL A 559 7.70 27.62 -17.30
C VAL A 559 7.23 27.23 -15.90
N PRO A 560 5.99 26.71 -15.74
CA PRO A 560 5.51 26.25 -14.46
C PRO A 560 6.47 25.23 -13.83
N PRO A 561 6.75 25.34 -12.52
CA PRO A 561 7.62 24.39 -11.86
C PRO A 561 6.98 23.01 -11.81
N ILE A 562 7.80 21.95 -11.75
CA ILE A 562 7.33 20.60 -11.48
C ILE A 562 6.81 20.59 -10.04
N GLN A 563 5.56 20.18 -9.88
CA GLN A 563 4.99 19.96 -8.55
C GLN A 563 5.54 18.66 -7.97
N MET A 564 6.11 18.75 -6.78
CA MET A 564 6.77 17.65 -6.11
C MET A 564 5.75 16.89 -5.25
N SER A 565 5.41 15.64 -5.64
CA SER A 565 4.76 14.68 -4.74
C SER A 565 5.83 13.97 -3.90
N LEU A 566 5.42 13.35 -2.79
CA LEU A 566 6.34 12.63 -1.93
C LEU A 566 6.95 11.42 -2.66
N GLU A 567 6.15 10.68 -3.41
CA GLU A 567 6.59 9.54 -4.21
C GLU A 567 7.64 9.97 -5.24
N TYR A 568 7.31 10.98 -6.04
CA TYR A 568 8.25 11.50 -7.03
C TYR A 568 9.55 12.00 -6.38
N ALA A 569 9.45 12.65 -5.22
CA ALA A 569 10.62 13.14 -4.49
C ALA A 569 11.55 12.00 -4.04
N VAL A 570 10.97 10.95 -3.47
CA VAL A 570 11.70 9.77 -2.96
C VAL A 570 12.35 8.97 -4.10
N GLU A 571 11.64 8.80 -5.23
CA GLU A 571 12.17 8.15 -6.42
C GLU A 571 13.27 8.97 -7.11
N PHE A 572 13.15 10.30 -7.07
CA PHE A 572 14.04 11.21 -7.80
C PHE A 572 15.42 11.34 -7.17
N ILE A 573 15.52 11.36 -5.83
CA ILE A 573 16.76 11.65 -5.12
C ILE A 573 17.83 10.58 -5.33
N ASP A 574 19.09 11.01 -5.25
CA ASP A 574 20.27 10.14 -5.26
C ASP A 574 20.80 9.87 -3.86
N ASP A 575 21.82 9.01 -3.72
CA ASP A 575 22.35 8.54 -2.44
C ASP A 575 22.92 9.65 -1.56
N ASP A 576 23.38 10.76 -2.15
CA ASP A 576 23.89 11.94 -1.47
C ASP A 576 22.82 13.03 -1.24
N GLU A 577 21.55 12.70 -1.48
CA GLU A 577 20.41 13.61 -1.40
C GLU A 577 19.40 13.17 -0.35
N LEU A 578 18.57 14.09 0.10
CA LEU A 578 17.50 13.86 1.07
C LEU A 578 16.23 14.59 0.64
N VAL A 579 15.09 14.01 0.96
CA VAL A 579 13.79 14.68 0.89
C VAL A 579 13.48 15.26 2.26
N GLU A 580 13.29 16.56 2.33
CA GLU A 580 12.76 17.27 3.49
C GLU A 580 11.24 17.27 3.42
N VAL A 581 10.60 16.66 4.41
CA VAL A 581 9.15 16.50 4.48
C VAL A 581 8.61 17.29 5.67
N THR A 582 7.69 18.21 5.40
CA THR A 582 7.02 19.01 6.41
C THR A 582 5.51 18.98 6.18
N PRO A 583 4.67 19.40 7.13
CA PRO A 583 3.23 19.47 6.92
C PRO A 583 2.80 20.27 5.68
N GLN A 584 3.59 21.27 5.27
CA GLN A 584 3.23 22.20 4.20
C GLN A 584 4.05 22.03 2.93
N SER A 585 5.28 21.47 3.03
CA SER A 585 6.26 21.49 1.94
C SER A 585 6.98 20.15 1.80
N ILE A 586 7.33 19.82 0.55
CA ILE A 586 8.27 18.76 0.19
C ILE A 586 9.41 19.45 -0.56
N ARG A 587 10.63 19.35 -0.04
CA ARG A 587 11.81 19.97 -0.61
C ARG A 587 12.92 18.93 -0.77
N LEU A 588 13.77 19.13 -1.77
CA LEU A 588 14.93 18.27 -1.99
C LEU A 588 16.20 19.04 -1.58
N ARG A 589 17.16 18.32 -1.01
CA ARG A 589 18.43 18.92 -0.63
C ARG A 589 19.58 17.92 -0.74
N LYS A 590 20.79 18.45 -0.90
CA LYS A 590 21.99 17.64 -0.69
C LYS A 590 22.13 17.27 0.78
N ARG A 591 22.72 16.10 1.06
CA ARG A 591 23.05 15.64 2.42
C ARG A 591 24.01 16.63 3.10
N PHE A 592 25.05 17.03 2.39
CA PHE A 592 25.98 18.08 2.80
C PHE A 592 25.58 19.40 2.14
N LEU A 593 25.17 20.38 2.93
CA LEU A 593 24.65 21.65 2.42
C LEU A 593 25.74 22.51 1.81
N LYS A 594 26.92 22.56 2.45
CA LYS A 594 28.03 23.37 2.00
C LYS A 594 28.79 22.75 0.82
N GLU A 595 29.14 23.58 -0.17
CA GLU A 595 29.83 23.09 -1.39
C GLU A 595 31.18 22.43 -1.05
N HIS A 596 31.94 23.00 -0.10
CA HIS A 596 33.23 22.45 0.28
C HIS A 596 33.11 21.08 0.98
N GLU A 597 32.04 20.84 1.74
CA GLU A 597 31.77 19.56 2.37
C GLU A 597 31.43 18.49 1.30
N ARG A 598 30.60 18.84 0.30
CA ARG A 598 30.30 17.95 -0.83
C ARG A 598 31.56 17.56 -1.59
N ARG A 599 32.43 18.53 -1.90
CA ARG A 599 33.72 18.28 -2.58
C ARG A 599 34.65 17.39 -1.77
N ARG A 600 34.61 17.52 -0.43
CA ARG A 600 35.42 16.65 0.44
C ARG A 600 34.87 15.22 0.45
N ALA A 601 33.55 15.05 0.63
CA ALA A 601 32.90 13.75 0.63
C ALA A 601 33.12 12.99 -0.70
N SER A 602 33.07 13.68 -1.84
CA SER A 602 33.33 13.08 -3.17
C SER A 602 34.75 12.52 -3.28
N ARG A 603 35.75 13.20 -2.72
CA ARG A 603 37.17 12.74 -2.72
C ARG A 603 37.45 11.57 -1.77
N GLU A 604 36.62 11.40 -0.74
CA GLU A 604 36.73 10.27 0.21
C GLU A 604 36.08 8.99 -0.34
N THR A 605 35.27 9.11 -1.41
CA THR A 605 34.56 7.99 -2.05
C THR A 605 35.25 7.50 -3.32
N GLU A 606 36.12 8.32 -3.96
CA GLU A 606 37.05 7.94 -5.02
C GLU A 606 38.31 7.25 -4.44
#